data_5964fb5ed908c91f47525ecd5697439f
#
_entry.id   5964fb5ed908c91f47525ecd5697439f
#
_cell.length_a   1.000
_cell.length_b   1.000
_cell.length_c   1.000
_cell.angle_alpha   90.00
_cell.angle_beta   90.00
_cell.angle_gamma   90.00
#
_symmetry.space_group_name_H-M   'P 1'
#
loop_
_entity.id
_entity.type
_entity.pdbx_description
1 polymer ?
#
loop_
_entity_poly.entity_id
_entity_poly.type
_entity_poly.pdbx_seq_one_letter_code
_entity_poly.pdbx_strand_id
1 'polypeptide(L)'
;MVVKWLREHATASALMVLFRLYLGYEWMMAGWEKITHGFDATGYLKGALAKATGEHPAVQGWWAAFIENVVLPNVGLFNFLVPWGEFLVGIALILGLFTTFAALMGAVMNFAFMFSGTTSTNPQMVLLTVFILVAGANAGRYGVDHWVLPYLRQWWHRPQRPAATHK
;
A
#
# COMPACT_ATOMS: atom_id res chain seq x y z
N MET A 1 -6.49 23.81 -9.60
CA MET A 1 -7.94 23.54 -9.62
C MET A 1 -8.24 22.06 -9.34
N VAL A 2 -7.66 21.10 -10.08
CA VAL A 2 -7.90 19.65 -9.93
C VAL A 2 -7.58 19.11 -8.52
N VAL A 3 -6.41 19.42 -7.97
CA VAL A 3 -6.01 18.93 -6.63
C VAL A 3 -6.97 19.40 -5.54
N LYS A 4 -7.42 20.66 -5.61
CA LYS A 4 -8.43 21.18 -4.66
C LYS A 4 -9.75 20.42 -4.77
N TRP A 5 -10.19 20.14 -6.00
CA TRP A 5 -11.39 19.33 -6.24
C TRP A 5 -11.25 17.92 -5.65
N LEU A 6 -10.12 17.22 -5.89
CA LEU A 6 -9.87 15.91 -5.31
C LEU A 6 -9.91 15.91 -3.77
N ARG A 7 -9.43 16.98 -3.14
CA ARG A 7 -9.31 17.07 -1.67
C ARG A 7 -10.58 17.52 -0.95
N GLU A 8 -11.49 18.20 -1.63
CA GLU A 8 -12.58 18.89 -0.96
C GLU A 8 -13.98 18.47 -1.44
N HIS A 9 -14.13 18.03 -2.70
CA HIS A 9 -15.44 17.77 -3.28
C HIS A 9 -15.99 16.37 -2.97
N ALA A 10 -17.30 16.29 -2.70
CA ALA A 10 -18.02 15.04 -2.44
C ALA A 10 -18.03 14.11 -3.66
N THR A 11 -18.13 14.66 -4.87
CA THR A 11 -18.07 13.88 -6.12
C THR A 11 -16.71 13.21 -6.30
N ALA A 12 -15.62 13.90 -5.94
CA ALA A 12 -14.28 13.30 -5.93
C ALA A 12 -14.19 12.17 -4.91
N SER A 13 -14.76 12.34 -3.71
CA SER A 13 -14.82 11.25 -2.71
C SER A 13 -15.56 10.03 -3.23
N ALA A 14 -16.68 10.20 -3.93
CA ALA A 14 -17.42 9.09 -4.52
C ALA A 14 -16.58 8.35 -5.59
N LEU A 15 -15.85 9.09 -6.42
CA LEU A 15 -14.92 8.49 -7.37
C LEU A 15 -13.80 7.71 -6.65
N MET A 16 -13.26 8.24 -5.54
CA MET A 16 -12.24 7.54 -4.75
C MET A 16 -12.78 6.24 -4.14
N VAL A 17 -14.07 6.14 -3.81
CA VAL A 17 -14.68 4.87 -3.38
C VAL A 17 -14.54 3.81 -4.47
N LEU A 18 -14.82 4.13 -5.74
CA LEU A 18 -14.65 3.18 -6.84
C LEU A 18 -13.19 2.73 -7.00
N PHE A 19 -12.23 3.66 -6.92
CA PHE A 19 -10.81 3.34 -7.00
C PHE A 19 -10.37 2.45 -5.84
N ARG A 20 -10.83 2.75 -4.63
CA ARG A 20 -10.55 1.93 -3.44
C ARG A 20 -11.13 0.53 -3.54
N LEU A 21 -12.37 0.40 -4.01
CA LEU A 21 -13.01 -0.92 -4.16
C LEU A 21 -12.27 -1.77 -5.20
N TYR A 22 -11.89 -1.18 -6.33
CA TYR A 22 -11.11 -1.88 -7.35
C TYR A 22 -9.74 -2.31 -6.82
N LEU A 23 -8.94 -1.35 -6.31
CA LEU A 23 -7.60 -1.65 -5.79
C LEU A 23 -7.66 -2.59 -4.59
N GLY A 24 -8.66 -2.40 -3.72
CA GLY A 24 -8.84 -3.24 -2.55
C GLY A 24 -9.19 -4.69 -2.92
N TYR A 25 -10.01 -4.88 -3.94
CA TYR A 25 -10.32 -6.21 -4.47
C TYR A 25 -9.07 -6.90 -5.06
N GLU A 26 -8.33 -6.20 -5.92
CA GLU A 26 -7.10 -6.74 -6.52
C GLU A 26 -6.08 -7.16 -5.45
N TRP A 27 -5.81 -6.29 -4.47
CA TRP A 27 -4.90 -6.58 -3.37
C TRP A 27 -5.40 -7.72 -2.47
N MET A 28 -6.67 -7.69 -2.09
CA MET A 28 -7.24 -8.69 -1.20
C MET A 28 -7.20 -10.09 -1.85
N MET A 29 -7.56 -10.18 -3.13
CA MET A 29 -7.56 -11.47 -3.85
C MET A 29 -6.15 -11.99 -4.06
N ALA A 30 -5.19 -11.11 -4.43
CA ALA A 30 -3.79 -11.51 -4.59
C ALA A 30 -3.19 -12.03 -3.27
N GLY A 31 -3.46 -11.36 -2.16
CA GLY A 31 -3.02 -11.81 -0.83
C GLY A 31 -3.71 -13.09 -0.39
N TRP A 32 -5.01 -13.20 -0.59
CA TRP A 32 -5.80 -14.38 -0.24
C TRP A 32 -5.34 -15.64 -0.97
N GLU A 33 -5.12 -15.52 -2.28
CA GLU A 33 -4.60 -16.64 -3.08
C GLU A 33 -3.26 -17.15 -2.54
N LYS A 34 -2.33 -16.24 -2.23
CA LYS A 34 -1.02 -16.59 -1.66
C LYS A 34 -1.13 -17.22 -0.27
N ILE A 35 -2.05 -16.75 0.58
CA ILE A 35 -2.27 -17.30 1.92
C ILE A 35 -2.83 -18.72 1.86
N THR A 36 -3.78 -18.97 0.96
CA THR A 36 -4.50 -20.25 0.89
C THR A 36 -3.76 -21.35 0.13
N HIS A 37 -3.01 -20.99 -0.93
CA HIS A 37 -2.27 -21.95 -1.75
C HIS A 37 -0.79 -22.08 -1.35
N GLY A 38 -0.33 -21.27 -0.40
CA GLY A 38 1.08 -21.16 -0.04
C GLY A 38 1.83 -20.22 -0.98
N PHE A 39 2.83 -19.53 -0.44
CA PHE A 39 3.65 -18.59 -1.17
C PHE A 39 5.13 -18.74 -0.80
N ASP A 40 5.97 -18.90 -1.80
CA ASP A 40 7.43 -18.84 -1.69
C ASP A 40 7.99 -17.87 -2.74
N ALA A 41 8.54 -16.77 -2.26
CA ALA A 41 9.13 -15.73 -3.09
C ALA A 41 10.47 -16.13 -3.72
N THR A 42 11.11 -17.23 -3.28
CA THR A 42 12.46 -17.60 -3.70
C THR A 42 12.60 -17.70 -5.22
N GLY A 43 11.69 -18.39 -5.89
CA GLY A 43 11.69 -18.54 -7.36
C GLY A 43 11.53 -17.21 -8.07
N TYR A 44 10.60 -16.38 -7.59
CA TYR A 44 10.33 -15.04 -8.11
C TYR A 44 11.56 -14.12 -7.99
N LEU A 45 12.20 -14.10 -6.82
CA LEU A 45 13.39 -13.29 -6.54
C LEU A 45 14.61 -13.70 -7.38
N LYS A 46 14.85 -15.00 -7.54
CA LYS A 46 15.88 -15.52 -8.44
C LYS A 46 15.61 -15.13 -9.89
N GLY A 47 14.35 -15.18 -10.32
CA GLY A 47 13.94 -14.71 -11.64
C GLY A 47 14.17 -13.21 -11.83
N ALA A 48 13.96 -12.39 -10.79
CA ALA A 48 14.27 -10.97 -10.83
C ALA A 48 15.79 -10.70 -10.96
N LEU A 49 16.63 -11.45 -10.23
CA LEU A 49 18.09 -11.35 -10.35
C LEU A 49 18.59 -11.73 -11.76
N ALA A 50 18.00 -12.75 -12.39
CA ALA A 50 18.34 -13.11 -13.76
C ALA A 50 18.04 -11.97 -14.76
N LYS A 51 17.02 -11.14 -14.50
CA LYS A 51 16.67 -9.95 -15.31
C LYS A 51 17.60 -8.74 -15.05
N ALA A 52 18.47 -8.79 -14.07
CA ALA A 52 19.44 -7.74 -13.77
C ALA A 52 20.71 -7.83 -14.64
N THR A 53 20.84 -8.85 -15.48
CA THR A 53 21.99 -9.13 -16.34
C THR A 53 21.63 -8.96 -17.82
N GLY A 54 22.64 -8.81 -18.68
CA GLY A 54 22.48 -8.66 -20.13
C GLY A 54 22.64 -7.22 -20.61
N GLU A 55 22.47 -6.99 -21.93
CA GLU A 55 22.68 -5.68 -22.57
C GLU A 55 21.60 -4.67 -22.18
N HIS A 56 20.37 -5.14 -21.90
CA HIS A 56 19.23 -4.31 -21.52
C HIS A 56 18.56 -4.87 -20.25
N PRO A 57 19.16 -4.67 -19.06
CA PRO A 57 18.62 -5.22 -17.82
C PRO A 57 17.28 -4.57 -17.46
N ALA A 58 16.25 -5.39 -17.21
CA ALA A 58 14.95 -4.92 -16.75
C ALA A 58 14.93 -4.61 -15.24
N VAL A 59 15.88 -5.15 -14.48
CA VAL A 59 16.07 -4.94 -13.04
C VAL A 59 17.35 -4.15 -12.82
N GLN A 60 17.25 -3.04 -12.10
CA GLN A 60 18.40 -2.17 -11.84
C GLN A 60 19.34 -2.79 -10.80
N GLY A 61 20.67 -2.54 -10.95
CA GLY A 61 21.71 -3.16 -10.12
C GLY A 61 21.54 -2.90 -8.62
N TRP A 62 21.12 -1.70 -8.19
CA TRP A 62 20.88 -1.40 -6.78
C TRP A 62 19.72 -2.22 -6.20
N TRP A 63 18.68 -2.48 -7.01
CA TRP A 63 17.54 -3.32 -6.59
C TRP A 63 17.92 -4.78 -6.54
N ALA A 64 18.70 -5.26 -7.52
CA ALA A 64 19.27 -6.60 -7.51
C ALA A 64 20.14 -6.84 -6.26
N ALA A 65 21.02 -5.89 -5.92
CA ALA A 65 21.83 -5.97 -4.71
C ALA A 65 20.97 -6.00 -3.43
N PHE A 66 19.88 -5.25 -3.37
CA PHE A 66 18.93 -5.30 -2.26
C PHE A 66 18.22 -6.66 -2.18
N ILE A 67 17.78 -7.22 -3.31
CA ILE A 67 17.21 -8.57 -3.36
C ILE A 67 18.21 -9.62 -2.85
N GLU A 68 19.43 -9.58 -3.34
CA GLU A 68 20.45 -10.59 -3.03
C GLU A 68 20.91 -10.53 -1.59
N ASN A 69 21.17 -9.33 -1.06
CA ASN A 69 21.79 -9.15 0.26
C ASN A 69 20.80 -8.99 1.41
N VAL A 70 19.55 -8.62 1.12
CA VAL A 70 18.55 -8.35 2.18
C VAL A 70 17.35 -9.27 2.05
N VAL A 71 16.74 -9.37 0.86
CA VAL A 71 15.45 -10.06 0.73
C VAL A 71 15.62 -11.57 0.73
N LEU A 72 16.54 -12.12 -0.07
CA LEU A 72 16.79 -13.56 -0.16
C LEU A 72 17.26 -14.19 1.14
N PRO A 73 18.21 -13.60 1.90
CA PRO A 73 18.60 -14.16 3.20
C PRO A 73 17.46 -14.18 4.21
N ASN A 74 16.46 -13.30 4.04
CA ASN A 74 15.29 -13.16 4.91
C ASN A 74 14.00 -13.59 4.22
N VAL A 75 14.05 -14.47 3.23
CA VAL A 75 12.88 -14.83 2.40
C VAL A 75 11.69 -15.33 3.22
N GLY A 76 11.91 -16.04 4.31
CA GLY A 76 10.85 -16.48 5.21
C GLY A 76 10.01 -15.33 5.78
N LEU A 77 10.65 -14.21 6.11
CA LEU A 77 9.94 -12.99 6.53
C LEU A 77 9.09 -12.42 5.40
N PHE A 78 9.63 -12.36 4.17
CA PHE A 78 8.89 -11.86 3.01
C PHE A 78 7.78 -12.80 2.56
N ASN A 79 7.93 -14.12 2.73
CA ASN A 79 6.89 -15.11 2.50
C ASN A 79 5.67 -14.89 3.43
N PHE A 80 5.86 -14.27 4.58
CA PHE A 80 4.78 -13.86 5.46
C PHE A 80 4.29 -12.44 5.15
N LEU A 81 5.20 -11.46 5.05
CA LEU A 81 4.85 -10.04 4.92
C LEU A 81 4.11 -9.73 3.61
N VAL A 82 4.50 -10.36 2.49
CA VAL A 82 3.89 -10.05 1.18
C VAL A 82 2.43 -10.49 1.14
N PRO A 83 2.06 -11.77 1.38
CA PRO A 83 0.66 -12.20 1.32
C PRO A 83 -0.23 -11.45 2.32
N TRP A 84 0.21 -11.31 3.55
CA TRP A 84 -0.56 -10.61 4.58
C TRP A 84 -0.63 -9.11 4.34
N GLY A 85 0.44 -8.50 3.85
CA GLY A 85 0.47 -7.09 3.46
C GLY A 85 -0.53 -6.79 2.35
N GLU A 86 -0.56 -7.60 1.29
CA GLU A 86 -1.53 -7.50 0.20
C GLU A 86 -2.97 -7.65 0.70
N PHE A 87 -3.23 -8.68 1.49
CA PHE A 87 -4.56 -8.96 2.02
C PHE A 87 -5.08 -7.84 2.93
N LEU A 88 -4.24 -7.37 3.86
CA LEU A 88 -4.62 -6.30 4.80
C LEU A 88 -4.77 -4.95 4.10
N VAL A 89 -3.91 -4.62 3.14
CA VAL A 89 -4.06 -3.42 2.30
C VAL A 89 -5.38 -3.49 1.53
N GLY A 90 -5.71 -4.65 0.96
CA GLY A 90 -6.96 -4.87 0.25
C GLY A 90 -8.18 -4.59 1.14
N ILE A 91 -8.25 -5.20 2.32
CA ILE A 91 -9.34 -4.99 3.29
C ILE A 91 -9.40 -3.52 3.72
N ALA A 92 -8.27 -2.91 4.05
CA ALA A 92 -8.21 -1.52 4.51
C ALA A 92 -8.74 -0.54 3.44
N LEU A 93 -8.40 -0.76 2.16
CA LEU A 93 -8.91 0.05 1.04
C LEU A 93 -10.41 -0.15 0.83
N ILE A 94 -10.93 -1.39 0.90
CA ILE A 94 -12.37 -1.67 0.76
C ILE A 94 -13.14 -0.96 1.86
N LEU A 95 -12.74 -1.13 3.11
CA LEU A 95 -13.40 -0.51 4.25
C LEU A 95 -13.20 1.02 4.32
N GLY A 96 -12.15 1.52 3.66
CA GLY A 96 -11.73 2.92 3.83
C GLY A 96 -11.21 3.19 5.23
N LEU A 97 -10.40 2.29 5.74
CA LEU A 97 -9.73 2.38 7.03
C LEU A 97 -8.25 2.68 6.80
N PHE A 98 -7.75 3.75 7.42
CA PHE A 98 -6.39 4.26 7.17
C PHE A 98 -6.06 4.35 5.67
N THR A 99 -7.01 4.85 4.90
CA THR A 99 -7.03 4.80 3.43
C THR A 99 -5.73 5.29 2.81
N THR A 100 -5.22 6.45 3.27
CA THR A 100 -3.97 7.02 2.72
C THR A 100 -2.75 6.14 3.05
N PHE A 101 -2.69 5.58 4.25
CA PHE A 101 -1.62 4.67 4.65
C PHE A 101 -1.68 3.35 3.87
N ALA A 102 -2.86 2.74 3.75
CA ALA A 102 -3.07 1.53 2.96
C ALA A 102 -2.69 1.75 1.48
N ALA A 103 -3.11 2.86 0.89
CA ALA A 103 -2.75 3.23 -0.46
C ALA A 103 -1.23 3.40 -0.63
N LEU A 104 -0.54 4.03 0.33
CA LEU A 104 0.92 4.16 0.32
C LEU A 104 1.61 2.79 0.39
N MET A 105 1.16 1.88 1.26
CA MET A 105 1.72 0.53 1.34
C MET A 105 1.49 -0.27 0.06
N GLY A 106 0.30 -0.15 -0.54
CA GLY A 106 0.01 -0.72 -1.87
C GLY A 106 0.94 -0.17 -2.95
N ALA A 107 1.21 1.14 -2.97
CA ALA A 107 2.17 1.74 -3.89
C ALA A 107 3.58 1.18 -3.70
N VAL A 108 4.04 1.05 -2.45
CA VAL A 108 5.36 0.46 -2.16
C VAL A 108 5.47 -0.97 -2.70
N MET A 109 4.44 -1.80 -2.51
CA MET A 109 4.42 -3.17 -3.04
C MET A 109 4.39 -3.17 -4.57
N ASN A 110 3.57 -2.32 -5.21
CA ASN A 110 3.55 -2.19 -6.67
C ASN A 110 4.93 -1.82 -7.23
N PHE A 111 5.62 -0.83 -6.62
CA PHE A 111 6.95 -0.44 -7.05
C PHE A 111 7.97 -1.57 -6.82
N ALA A 112 7.89 -2.30 -5.70
CA ALA A 112 8.77 -3.44 -5.46
C ALA A 112 8.62 -4.51 -6.56
N PHE A 113 7.39 -4.82 -6.98
CA PHE A 113 7.14 -5.75 -8.10
C PHE A 113 7.65 -5.20 -9.43
N MET A 114 7.40 -3.92 -9.72
CA MET A 114 7.88 -3.28 -10.96
C MET A 114 9.41 -3.23 -11.03
N PHE A 115 10.09 -2.88 -9.94
CA PHE A 115 11.56 -2.89 -9.87
C PHE A 115 12.14 -4.31 -9.99
N SER A 116 11.36 -5.33 -9.64
CA SER A 116 11.72 -6.73 -9.85
C SER A 116 11.41 -7.24 -11.27
N GLY A 117 11.07 -6.33 -12.19
CA GLY A 117 10.83 -6.64 -13.60
C GLY A 117 9.46 -7.30 -13.85
N THR A 118 8.45 -7.02 -13.02
CA THR A 118 7.08 -7.47 -13.18
C THR A 118 6.16 -6.30 -13.49
N THR A 119 5.71 -6.18 -14.74
CA THR A 119 4.80 -5.12 -15.15
C THR A 119 3.36 -5.44 -14.78
N SER A 120 2.76 -6.51 -15.34
CA SER A 120 1.38 -6.93 -15.08
C SER A 120 0.40 -5.74 -14.97
N THR A 121 -0.48 -5.73 -13.97
CA THR A 121 -1.44 -4.66 -13.65
C THR A 121 -0.84 -3.54 -12.78
N ASN A 122 0.41 -3.69 -12.31
CA ASN A 122 1.02 -2.76 -11.37
C ASN A 122 1.00 -1.29 -11.81
N PRO A 123 1.32 -0.91 -13.08
CA PRO A 123 1.32 0.50 -13.48
C PRO A 123 -0.06 1.16 -13.38
N GLN A 124 -1.14 0.46 -13.76
CA GLN A 124 -2.49 1.00 -13.63
C GLN A 124 -2.92 1.11 -12.17
N MET A 125 -2.54 0.15 -11.33
CA MET A 125 -2.80 0.22 -9.88
C MET A 125 -2.07 1.40 -9.24
N VAL A 126 -0.80 1.65 -9.61
CA VAL A 126 -0.05 2.84 -9.17
C VAL A 126 -0.78 4.13 -9.58
N LEU A 127 -1.23 4.23 -10.83
CA LEU A 127 -1.94 5.42 -11.31
C LEU A 127 -3.18 5.71 -10.45
N LEU A 128 -4.02 4.71 -10.20
CA LEU A 128 -5.20 4.87 -9.36
C LEU A 128 -4.84 5.20 -7.89
N THR A 129 -3.78 4.58 -7.38
CA THR A 129 -3.26 4.84 -6.03
C THR A 129 -2.80 6.29 -5.87
N VAL A 130 -2.17 6.88 -6.89
CA VAL A 130 -1.77 8.30 -6.88
C VAL A 130 -2.97 9.21 -6.67
N PHE A 131 -4.12 8.95 -7.32
CA PHE A 131 -5.33 9.74 -7.11
C PHE A 131 -5.83 9.65 -5.65
N ILE A 132 -5.80 8.46 -5.05
CA ILE A 132 -6.17 8.27 -3.64
C ILE A 132 -5.23 9.05 -2.73
N LEU A 133 -3.91 8.97 -2.96
CA LEU A 133 -2.91 9.70 -2.17
C LEU A 133 -3.06 11.22 -2.29
N VAL A 134 -3.31 11.73 -3.50
CA VAL A 134 -3.54 13.16 -3.75
C VAL A 134 -4.84 13.64 -3.10
N ALA A 135 -5.90 12.84 -3.13
CA ALA A 135 -7.18 13.16 -2.46
C ALA A 135 -7.03 13.16 -0.91
N GLY A 136 -6.06 12.41 -0.36
CA GLY A 136 -5.77 12.40 1.07
C GLY A 136 -6.98 11.98 1.92
N ALA A 137 -7.31 12.76 2.94
CA ALA A 137 -8.45 12.46 3.83
C ALA A 137 -9.80 12.35 3.10
N ASN A 138 -9.95 13.05 1.97
CA ASN A 138 -11.18 12.99 1.18
C ASN A 138 -11.40 11.61 0.52
N ALA A 139 -10.32 10.83 0.28
CA ALA A 139 -10.44 9.47 -0.22
C ALA A 139 -11.07 8.51 0.79
N GLY A 140 -10.91 8.75 2.09
CA GLY A 140 -11.53 7.98 3.18
C GLY A 140 -12.89 8.50 3.65
N ARG A 141 -13.39 9.60 3.08
CA ARG A 141 -14.60 10.29 3.55
C ARG A 141 -15.85 9.40 3.62
N TYR A 142 -16.03 8.52 2.65
CA TYR A 142 -17.10 7.50 2.62
C TYR A 142 -16.57 6.12 3.05
N GLY A 143 -15.82 6.07 4.15
CA GLY A 143 -15.27 4.87 4.74
C GLY A 143 -15.18 4.99 6.25
N VAL A 144 -14.53 4.01 6.88
CA VAL A 144 -14.31 3.96 8.34
C VAL A 144 -13.49 5.15 8.82
N ASP A 145 -12.63 5.71 7.97
CA ASP A 145 -11.83 6.91 8.27
C ASP A 145 -12.68 8.11 8.70
N HIS A 146 -13.92 8.18 8.25
CA HIS A 146 -14.85 9.24 8.65
C HIS A 146 -15.05 9.33 10.17
N TRP A 147 -15.05 8.17 10.84
CA TRP A 147 -15.23 8.09 12.29
C TRP A 147 -13.90 7.96 13.03
N VAL A 148 -12.97 7.17 12.51
CA VAL A 148 -11.70 6.83 13.19
C VAL A 148 -10.74 8.02 13.23
N LEU A 149 -10.57 8.77 12.13
CA LEU A 149 -9.59 9.87 12.08
C LEU A 149 -9.92 11.02 13.04
N PRO A 150 -11.18 11.51 13.17
CA PRO A 150 -11.53 12.53 14.14
C PRO A 150 -11.26 12.07 15.58
N TYR A 151 -11.60 10.80 15.90
CA TYR A 151 -11.38 10.23 17.22
C TYR A 151 -9.88 10.17 17.56
N LEU A 152 -9.03 9.71 16.65
CA LEU A 152 -7.59 9.66 16.83
C LEU A 152 -6.97 11.06 17.00
N ARG A 153 -7.44 12.05 16.22
CA ARG A 153 -7.00 13.44 16.36
C ARG A 153 -7.33 14.01 17.73
N GLN A 154 -8.54 13.77 18.24
CA GLN A 154 -8.96 14.21 19.55
C GLN A 154 -8.12 13.56 20.66
N TRP A 155 -7.80 12.29 20.52
CA TRP A 155 -6.96 11.56 21.48
C TRP A 155 -5.53 12.10 21.50
N TRP A 156 -4.95 12.39 20.34
CA TRP A 156 -3.59 12.92 20.22
C TRP A 156 -3.45 14.35 20.75
N HIS A 157 -4.50 15.18 20.63
CA HIS A 157 -4.50 16.58 21.07
C HIS A 157 -5.09 16.78 22.47
N ARG A 158 -5.32 15.71 23.25
CA ARG A 158 -5.70 15.88 24.65
C ARG A 158 -4.58 16.60 25.38
N PRO A 159 -4.82 17.83 25.95
CA PRO A 159 -3.81 18.51 26.76
C PRO A 159 -3.47 17.61 27.96
N GLN A 160 -2.19 17.37 28.18
CA GLN A 160 -1.73 16.71 29.40
C GLN A 160 -2.21 17.58 30.56
N ARG A 161 -3.04 17.01 31.44
CA ARG A 161 -3.45 17.70 32.67
C ARG A 161 -2.18 18.07 33.42
N PRO A 162 -1.96 19.35 33.78
CA PRO A 162 -0.84 19.71 34.62
C PRO A 162 -0.95 18.91 35.92
N ALA A 163 0.16 18.29 36.32
CA ALA A 163 0.26 17.59 37.59
C ALA A 163 -0.22 18.52 38.70
N ALA A 164 -1.20 18.10 39.47
CA ALA A 164 -1.66 18.86 40.64
C ALA A 164 -0.47 19.05 41.58
N THR A 165 0.02 20.28 41.66
CA THR A 165 0.99 20.66 42.68
C THR A 165 0.30 20.60 44.03
N HIS A 166 0.49 19.53 44.76
CA HIS A 166 0.16 19.46 46.19
C HIS A 166 1.07 20.47 46.91
N LYS A 167 0.47 21.53 47.40
CA LYS A 167 1.04 22.38 48.42
C LYS A 167 0.74 21.84 49.80
#